data_548d50afab90a8e87af64cfbba029399
#
_entry.id   548d50afab90a8e87af64cfbba029399
#
_cell.length_a   1.000
_cell.length_b   1.000
_cell.length_c   1.000
_cell.angle_alpha   90.00
_cell.angle_beta   90.00
_cell.angle_gamma   90.00
#
_symmetry.space_group_name_H-M   'P 1'
#
loop_
_entity.id
_entity.type
_entity.pdbx_description
1 polymer ?
#
loop_
_entity_poly.entity_id
_entity_poly.type
_entity_poly.pdbx_seq_one_letter_code
_entity_poly.pdbx_strand_id
1 'polypeptide(L)'
;MKTPLVVSLLVAGLAGPPTVVGASLPQDHGAAGVWQKILKLKTTASAMHTTAHPDDEHGGVLAHLSRGQGARLSLLTLNRGESGDNAIGSELFDGLGIIRT
;
A
#
# COMPACT_ATOMS: atom_id res chain seq x y z
N MET A 1 -31.34 25.89 -52.73
CA MET A 1 -31.30 25.35 -51.35
C MET A 1 -29.84 25.13 -50.99
N LYS A 2 -29.31 25.92 -50.04
CA LYS A 2 -27.89 25.79 -49.57
C LYS A 2 -27.94 25.07 -48.25
N THR A 3 -27.37 23.87 -48.18
CA THR A 3 -27.19 23.10 -46.94
C THR A 3 -26.09 23.69 -46.11
N PRO A 4 -26.27 23.96 -44.81
CA PRO A 4 -25.18 24.42 -43.95
C PRO A 4 -24.26 23.26 -43.58
N LEU A 5 -22.97 23.48 -43.73
CA LEU A 5 -21.89 22.62 -43.33
C LEU A 5 -21.75 22.72 -41.80
N VAL A 6 -22.10 21.67 -41.08
CA VAL A 6 -21.88 21.60 -39.62
C VAL A 6 -20.45 21.13 -39.40
N VAL A 7 -19.57 22.00 -38.96
CA VAL A 7 -18.22 21.66 -38.54
C VAL A 7 -18.28 21.23 -37.07
N SER A 8 -18.23 19.94 -36.82
CA SER A 8 -18.08 19.40 -35.49
C SER A 8 -16.63 19.53 -35.03
N LEU A 9 -16.38 20.44 -34.11
CA LEU A 9 -15.08 20.60 -33.46
C LEU A 9 -14.91 19.47 -32.41
N LEU A 10 -14.08 18.50 -32.72
CA LEU A 10 -13.71 17.42 -31.77
C LEU A 10 -12.65 17.97 -30.83
N VAL A 11 -13.05 18.35 -29.62
CA VAL A 11 -12.10 18.70 -28.55
C VAL A 11 -11.56 17.39 -27.96
N ALA A 12 -10.40 16.95 -28.45
CA ALA A 12 -9.64 15.87 -27.82
C ALA A 12 -9.05 16.40 -26.51
N GLY A 13 -9.71 16.12 -25.39
CA GLY A 13 -9.17 16.37 -24.08
C GLY A 13 -7.91 15.53 -23.88
N LEU A 14 -6.75 16.15 -23.75
CA LEU A 14 -5.50 15.53 -23.31
C LEU A 14 -5.66 15.15 -21.84
N ALA A 15 -6.27 13.99 -21.59
CA ALA A 15 -6.18 13.35 -20.28
C ALA A 15 -4.72 12.86 -20.13
N GLY A 16 -3.94 13.57 -19.36
CA GLY A 16 -2.62 13.10 -18.95
C GLY A 16 -2.74 11.75 -18.22
N PRO A 17 -1.67 10.94 -18.21
CA PRO A 17 -1.70 9.66 -17.51
C PRO A 17 -2.09 9.89 -16.04
N PRO A 18 -2.91 9.00 -15.45
CA PRO A 18 -3.27 9.13 -14.05
C PRO A 18 -1.99 9.11 -13.21
N THR A 19 -1.69 10.23 -12.57
CA THR A 19 -0.63 10.27 -11.58
C THR A 19 -1.10 9.44 -10.38
N VAL A 20 -0.51 8.27 -10.19
CA VAL A 20 -0.68 7.52 -8.96
C VAL A 20 -0.02 8.34 -7.87
N VAL A 21 -0.82 9.13 -7.16
CA VAL A 21 -0.39 9.76 -5.93
C VAL A 21 -0.27 8.63 -4.91
N GLY A 22 0.94 8.07 -4.78
CA GLY A 22 1.22 7.12 -3.72
C GLY A 22 0.85 7.78 -2.39
N ALA A 23 -0.10 7.21 -1.66
CA ALA A 23 -0.42 7.68 -0.33
C ALA A 23 0.87 7.64 0.51
N SER A 24 1.33 8.81 0.94
CA SER A 24 2.48 8.85 1.84
C SER A 24 2.11 8.13 3.13
N LEU A 25 2.95 7.21 3.55
CA LEU A 25 2.76 6.54 4.84
C LEU A 25 2.66 7.60 5.95
N PRO A 26 1.76 7.41 6.93
CA PRO A 26 1.67 8.30 8.07
C PRO A 26 3.04 8.45 8.72
N GLN A 27 3.53 9.68 8.82
CA GLN A 27 4.80 9.94 9.48
C GLN A 27 4.55 10.58 10.84
N ASP A 28 5.31 10.15 11.82
CA ASP A 28 5.30 10.81 13.12
C ASP A 28 5.96 12.17 13.03
N HIS A 29 5.29 13.18 13.58
CA HIS A 29 5.77 14.55 13.65
C HIS A 29 6.04 14.99 15.09
N GLY A 30 6.72 16.11 15.25
CA GLY A 30 7.02 16.68 16.55
C GLY A 30 7.89 15.78 17.45
N ALA A 31 7.67 15.82 18.73
CA ALA A 31 8.43 15.07 19.72
C ALA A 31 8.36 13.55 19.51
N ALA A 32 7.20 13.02 19.13
CA ALA A 32 7.03 11.61 18.83
C ALA A 32 7.89 11.17 17.64
N GLY A 33 7.94 11.99 16.58
CA GLY A 33 8.78 11.72 15.42
C GLY A 33 10.27 11.74 15.74
N VAL A 34 10.70 12.71 16.55
CA VAL A 34 12.09 12.80 17.03
C VAL A 34 12.44 11.57 17.85
N TRP A 35 11.58 11.18 18.79
CA TRP A 35 11.79 10.00 19.62
C TRP A 35 11.95 8.73 18.79
N GLN A 36 11.10 8.51 17.79
CA GLN A 36 11.22 7.36 16.90
C GLN A 36 12.53 7.35 16.11
N LYS A 37 13.03 8.50 15.70
CA LYS A 37 14.34 8.61 15.03
C LYS A 37 15.49 8.27 15.99
N ILE A 38 15.41 8.73 17.23
CA ILE A 38 16.41 8.43 18.27
C ILE A 38 16.42 6.92 18.56
N LEU A 39 15.27 6.28 18.70
CA LEU A 39 15.18 4.83 18.90
C LEU A 39 15.87 4.07 17.75
N LYS A 40 15.65 4.47 16.51
CA LYS A 40 16.29 3.85 15.34
C LYS A 40 17.81 4.03 15.30
N LEU A 41 18.34 5.07 15.93
CA LEU A 41 19.79 5.26 16.05
C LEU A 41 20.43 4.38 17.14
N LYS A 42 19.63 3.83 18.07
CA LYS A 42 20.14 3.02 19.18
C LYS A 42 20.40 1.56 18.80
N THR A 43 19.92 1.11 17.64
CA THR A 43 20.05 -0.29 17.23
C THR A 43 20.26 -0.41 15.73
N THR A 44 21.08 -1.37 15.34
CA THR A 44 21.24 -1.83 13.95
C THR A 44 20.43 -3.10 13.67
N ALA A 45 19.68 -3.58 14.67
CA ALA A 45 18.90 -4.80 14.55
C ALA A 45 17.87 -4.67 13.44
N SER A 46 17.73 -5.74 12.66
CA SER A 46 16.66 -5.93 11.69
C SER A 46 16.03 -7.29 11.87
N ALA A 47 14.74 -7.39 11.62
CA ALA A 47 14.01 -8.65 11.64
C ALA A 47 13.06 -8.72 10.44
N MET A 48 12.80 -9.92 9.98
CA MET A 48 11.79 -10.19 8.98
C MET A 48 10.76 -11.13 9.58
N HIS A 49 9.50 -10.75 9.46
CA HIS A 49 8.38 -11.58 9.84
C HIS A 49 7.81 -12.23 8.58
N THR A 50 7.73 -13.56 8.57
CA THR A 50 7.20 -14.30 7.44
C THR A 50 5.89 -14.95 7.81
N THR A 51 4.87 -14.80 6.97
CA THR A 51 3.54 -15.38 7.13
C THR A 51 3.11 -16.13 5.89
N ALA A 52 2.20 -17.06 6.04
CA ALA A 52 1.60 -17.75 4.90
C ALA A 52 0.66 -16.80 4.16
N HIS A 53 -0.16 -16.06 4.88
CA HIS A 53 -1.20 -15.18 4.33
C HIS A 53 -1.04 -13.74 4.86
N PRO A 54 -1.60 -12.74 4.14
CA PRO A 54 -1.59 -11.34 4.58
C PRO A 54 -2.64 -11.11 5.66
N ASP A 55 -2.63 -11.55 6.78
CA ASP A 55 -3.46 -11.33 7.97
C ASP A 55 -3.00 -12.19 9.15
N ASP A 56 -1.99 -13.04 8.92
CA ASP A 56 -1.40 -13.88 9.94
C ASP A 56 -0.32 -13.14 10.75
N GLU A 57 -0.15 -11.83 10.56
CA GLU A 57 0.90 -11.06 11.21
C GLU A 57 0.65 -10.90 12.70
N HIS A 58 1.70 -11.12 13.47
CA HIS A 58 1.66 -10.79 14.89
C HIS A 58 1.90 -9.30 15.12
N GLY A 59 0.88 -8.48 14.86
CA GLY A 59 0.96 -7.02 14.87
C GLY A 59 1.54 -6.43 16.16
N GLY A 60 1.24 -7.02 17.33
CA GLY A 60 1.80 -6.59 18.62
C GLY A 60 3.31 -6.74 18.69
N VAL A 61 3.87 -7.86 18.21
CA VAL A 61 5.33 -8.08 18.16
C VAL A 61 5.97 -7.11 17.17
N LEU A 62 5.40 -6.94 16.00
CA LEU A 62 5.90 -6.01 14.99
C LEU A 62 5.92 -4.57 15.52
N ALA A 63 4.85 -4.14 16.18
CA ALA A 63 4.78 -2.82 16.79
C ALA A 63 5.82 -2.66 17.91
N HIS A 64 5.95 -3.64 18.78
CA HIS A 64 6.95 -3.61 19.86
C HIS A 64 8.37 -3.48 19.32
N LEU A 65 8.75 -4.30 18.37
CA LEU A 65 10.11 -4.29 17.81
C LEU A 65 10.38 -3.00 17.03
N SER A 66 9.44 -2.58 16.18
CA SER A 66 9.62 -1.38 15.35
C SER A 66 9.52 -0.09 16.15
N ARG A 67 8.40 0.08 16.88
CA ARG A 67 8.07 1.32 17.57
C ARG A 67 8.67 1.40 18.96
N GLY A 68 8.79 0.29 19.66
CA GLY A 68 9.35 0.21 21.01
C GLY A 68 10.86 0.09 21.04
N GLN A 69 11.45 -0.69 20.16
CA GLN A 69 12.88 -0.98 20.14
C GLN A 69 13.65 -0.27 19.00
N GLY A 70 12.96 0.32 18.04
CA GLY A 70 13.58 0.99 16.90
C GLY A 70 14.14 0.04 15.84
N ALA A 71 13.88 -1.26 15.92
CA ALA A 71 14.36 -2.24 14.96
C ALA A 71 13.77 -1.99 13.57
N ARG A 72 14.55 -2.28 12.52
CA ARG A 72 14.07 -2.28 11.15
C ARG A 72 13.31 -3.57 10.89
N LEU A 73 12.08 -3.45 10.41
CA LEU A 73 11.24 -4.61 10.12
C LEU A 73 10.94 -4.72 8.64
N SER A 74 10.85 -5.96 8.18
CA SER A 74 10.29 -6.35 6.88
C SER A 74 9.21 -7.39 7.11
N LEU A 75 8.16 -7.33 6.31
CA LEU A 75 7.10 -8.33 6.27
C LEU A 75 7.16 -9.04 4.93
N LEU A 76 7.15 -10.36 4.96
CA LEU A 76 7.07 -11.22 3.79
C LEU A 76 5.86 -12.13 3.92
N THR A 77 4.89 -11.98 3.05
CA THR A 77 3.77 -12.93 2.90
C THR A 77 4.06 -13.87 1.74
N LEU A 78 3.77 -15.15 1.90
CA LEU A 78 4.05 -16.16 0.87
C LEU A 78 3.04 -16.12 -0.27
N ASN A 79 1.86 -15.55 -0.03
CA ASN A 79 0.86 -15.30 -1.06
C ASN A 79 0.25 -13.89 -0.88
N ARG A 80 -0.57 -13.48 -1.83
CA ARG A 80 -1.25 -12.16 -1.85
C ARG A 80 -2.67 -12.23 -1.27
N GLY A 81 -3.03 -13.32 -0.60
CA GLY A 81 -4.37 -13.58 -0.11
C GLY A 81 -5.31 -14.17 -1.17
N GLU A 82 -4.77 -14.68 -2.28
CA GLU A 82 -5.52 -15.32 -3.37
C GLU A 82 -6.23 -16.61 -2.94
N SER A 83 -5.76 -17.26 -1.88
CA SER A 83 -6.39 -18.45 -1.30
C SER A 83 -7.49 -18.16 -0.28
N GLY A 84 -7.74 -16.90 0.03
CA GLY A 84 -8.76 -16.50 1.00
C GLY A 84 -10.16 -16.39 0.40
N ASP A 85 -11.15 -16.25 1.27
CA ASP A 85 -12.53 -15.99 0.88
C ASP A 85 -12.71 -14.51 0.47
N ASN A 86 -13.62 -14.28 -0.48
CA ASN A 86 -14.05 -12.95 -0.86
C ASN A 86 -15.51 -12.74 -0.42
N ALA A 87 -15.71 -12.04 0.68
CA ALA A 87 -17.03 -11.76 1.24
C ALA A 87 -17.76 -10.58 0.56
N ILE A 88 -17.06 -9.81 -0.29
CA ILE A 88 -17.58 -8.57 -0.87
C ILE A 88 -17.63 -8.56 -2.40
N GLY A 89 -17.10 -9.58 -3.04
CA GLY A 89 -17.05 -9.70 -4.50
C GLY A 89 -17.04 -11.15 -4.97
N SER A 90 -16.99 -11.32 -6.27
CA SER A 90 -16.98 -12.63 -6.93
C SER A 90 -15.59 -13.13 -7.33
N GLU A 91 -14.58 -12.28 -7.16
CA GLU A 91 -13.22 -12.57 -7.58
C GLU A 91 -12.59 -13.58 -6.63
N LEU A 92 -12.04 -14.64 -7.21
CA LEU A 92 -11.33 -15.71 -6.51
C LEU A 92 -9.94 -15.90 -7.12
N PHE A 93 -9.07 -16.60 -6.42
CA PHE A 93 -7.71 -16.95 -6.86
C PHE A 93 -6.91 -15.73 -7.34
N ASP A 94 -6.37 -15.78 -8.54
CA ASP A 94 -5.52 -14.71 -9.08
C ASP A 94 -6.21 -13.35 -9.13
N GLY A 95 -7.51 -13.33 -9.44
CA GLY A 95 -8.31 -12.10 -9.43
C GLY A 95 -8.36 -11.47 -8.04
N LEU A 96 -8.58 -12.26 -7.02
CA LEU A 96 -8.57 -11.82 -5.63
C LEU A 96 -7.18 -11.35 -5.20
N GLY A 97 -6.12 -12.06 -5.59
CA GLY A 97 -4.74 -11.68 -5.31
C GLY A 97 -4.36 -10.33 -5.93
N ILE A 98 -4.85 -10.02 -7.13
CA ILE A 98 -4.63 -8.72 -7.78
C ILE A 98 -5.32 -7.58 -7.01
N ILE A 99 -6.55 -7.80 -6.55
CA ILE A 99 -7.30 -6.79 -5.79
C ILE A 99 -6.64 -6.51 -4.42
N ARG A 100 -6.03 -7.52 -3.81
CA ARG A 100 -5.39 -7.43 -2.49
C ARG A 100 -3.96 -6.91 -2.51
N THR A 101 -3.35 -6.71 -3.68
CA THR A 101 -1.99 -6.18 -3.83
C THR A 101 -2.00 -4.68 -4.01
#